data_4b2a0511c7539e40aa091d0a229ca590
#
_entry.id   4b2a0511c7539e40aa091d0a229ca590
#
_cell.length_a   1.000
_cell.length_b   1.000
_cell.length_c   1.000
_cell.angle_alpha   90.00
_cell.angle_beta   90.00
_cell.angle_gamma   90.00
#
_symmetry.space_group_name_H-M   'P 1'
#
loop_
_entity.id
_entity.type
_entity.pdbx_description
1 polymer ?
#
loop_
_entity_poly.entity_id
_entity_poly.type
_entity_poly.pdbx_seq_one_letter_code
_entity_poly.pdbx_strand_id
1 'polypeptide(L)'
;MDLAEEGSGGLHDFRFEAGGREISGRATWVVDASGRGRFLVRREKLDRPSPIRHGSSFLWVEGLLDPEKCTNLDRKQIRLRSERSALGHFPTFLATNHYCGEGYWFWEIPLHGKTSLGLVFDSANVNFKDVSSPEKLVEWICREYPLYARDLPQRKILYHSGLTSFALDNGQTISPARWALVGEACRFTDPLYSPGGDLISTYCTLVTDAILTRDQKELETKIRFYEPLARAIYEAYVPSFAVSYCTLGDQECFSLRYVWELTVYFSFYVFPFINDLLTEPRFFPAYVRRFSRLGQLNRDLQHFLLAYYRWKKEPVQRPASAPSSTSCRWAACRRPRAPSTRSASLPTRRARCSTGSSSASRRWRASSSPT
;
A
#
# COMPACT_ATOMS: atom_id res chain seq x y z
N MET A 1 25.96 -18.02 -2.58
CA MET A 1 25.89 -18.10 -1.11
C MET A 1 25.39 -19.47 -0.74
N ASP A 2 26.14 -20.16 0.08
CA ASP A 2 25.78 -21.47 0.62
C ASP A 2 25.58 -21.31 2.13
N LEU A 3 24.55 -21.94 2.66
CA LEU A 3 24.32 -22.09 4.09
C LEU A 3 24.32 -23.60 4.38
N ALA A 4 25.11 -24.06 5.31
CA ALA A 4 25.04 -25.44 5.78
C ALA A 4 23.76 -25.68 6.60
N GLU A 5 23.33 -26.94 6.70
CA GLU A 5 22.30 -27.35 7.65
C GLU A 5 22.76 -27.04 9.08
N GLU A 6 21.81 -26.87 10.02
CA GLU A 6 22.10 -26.50 11.42
C GLU A 6 23.27 -27.33 11.99
N GLY A 7 24.40 -26.65 12.18
CA GLY A 7 25.50 -27.21 12.93
C GLY A 7 25.10 -27.36 14.41
N SER A 8 25.69 -28.34 15.09
CA SER A 8 25.48 -28.59 16.51
C SER A 8 25.74 -27.30 17.33
N GLY A 9 24.68 -26.57 17.68
CA GLY A 9 24.78 -25.34 18.45
C GLY A 9 23.89 -24.18 18.02
N GLY A 10 22.98 -24.37 17.05
CA GLY A 10 22.03 -23.33 16.62
C GLY A 10 22.68 -22.17 15.85
N LEU A 11 23.82 -22.39 15.22
CA LEU A 11 24.51 -21.41 14.37
C LEU A 11 24.40 -21.86 12.90
N HIS A 12 24.21 -20.87 12.01
CA HIS A 12 24.26 -21.06 10.57
C HIS A 12 25.69 -20.85 10.07
N ASP A 13 26.27 -21.85 9.44
CA ASP A 13 27.49 -21.69 8.66
C ASP A 13 27.16 -21.06 7.32
N PHE A 14 27.86 -19.99 6.93
CA PHE A 14 27.64 -19.31 5.65
C PHE A 14 28.93 -19.22 4.84
N ARG A 15 28.77 -19.20 3.51
CA ARG A 15 29.83 -18.94 2.55
C ARG A 15 29.30 -18.13 1.39
N PHE A 16 29.98 -17.09 1.01
CA PHE A 16 29.67 -16.29 -0.18
C PHE A 16 30.93 -15.69 -0.80
N GLU A 17 30.86 -15.32 -2.05
CA GLU A 17 31.93 -14.63 -2.78
C GLU A 17 31.61 -13.14 -2.88
N ALA A 18 32.58 -12.31 -2.56
CA ALA A 18 32.51 -10.86 -2.73
C ALA A 18 33.85 -10.30 -3.23
N GLY A 19 33.84 -9.59 -4.36
CA GLY A 19 35.04 -9.00 -4.93
C GLY A 19 36.12 -10.03 -5.29
N GLY A 20 35.76 -11.23 -5.73
CA GLY A 20 36.67 -12.32 -6.05
C GLY A 20 37.29 -13.02 -4.84
N ARG A 21 36.75 -12.77 -3.63
CA ARG A 21 37.20 -13.43 -2.40
C ARG A 21 36.08 -14.25 -1.79
N GLU A 22 36.38 -15.45 -1.38
CA GLU A 22 35.48 -16.30 -0.60
C GLU A 22 35.48 -15.79 0.86
N ILE A 23 34.29 -15.58 1.40
CA ILE A 23 34.04 -15.21 2.78
C ILE A 23 33.18 -16.29 3.40
N SER A 24 33.63 -16.85 4.52
CA SER A 24 32.88 -17.84 5.29
C SER A 24 32.85 -17.46 6.77
N GLY A 25 31.83 -17.91 7.49
CA GLY A 25 31.66 -17.63 8.90
C GLY A 25 30.43 -18.29 9.50
N ARG A 26 30.14 -17.91 10.75
CA ARG A 26 28.96 -18.37 11.48
C ARG A 26 28.09 -17.22 11.92
N ALA A 27 26.78 -17.41 11.86
CA ALA A 27 25.80 -16.44 12.30
C ALA A 27 24.70 -17.08 13.13
N THR A 28 24.23 -16.39 14.15
CA THR A 28 23.07 -16.84 14.95
C THR A 28 21.75 -16.63 14.21
N TRP A 29 21.71 -15.70 13.27
CA TRP A 29 20.54 -15.42 12.42
C TRP A 29 20.94 -15.22 10.98
N VAL A 30 20.08 -15.67 10.07
CA VAL A 30 20.16 -15.35 8.66
C VAL A 30 18.88 -14.64 8.24
N VAL A 31 19.01 -13.43 7.69
CA VAL A 31 17.89 -12.64 7.19
C VAL A 31 18.03 -12.47 5.68
N ASP A 32 17.08 -13.02 4.94
CA ASP A 32 17.03 -12.86 3.49
C ASP A 32 16.34 -11.52 3.12
N ALA A 33 17.13 -10.56 2.70
CA ALA A 33 16.70 -9.28 2.15
C ALA A 33 17.11 -9.16 0.67
N SER A 34 17.27 -10.28 -0.03
CA SER A 34 17.79 -10.33 -1.42
C SER A 34 16.78 -9.87 -2.48
N GLY A 35 15.62 -9.35 -2.05
CA GLY A 35 14.56 -8.91 -2.95
C GLY A 35 14.07 -10.07 -3.83
N ARG A 36 13.93 -9.84 -5.12
CA ARG A 36 13.49 -10.88 -6.07
C ARG A 36 14.50 -12.04 -6.22
N GLY A 37 15.68 -11.92 -5.64
CA GLY A 37 16.65 -13.01 -5.50
C GLY A 37 16.12 -14.19 -4.69
N ARG A 38 15.35 -13.94 -3.62
CA ARG A 38 14.61 -14.93 -2.82
C ARG A 38 15.44 -16.16 -2.47
N PHE A 39 16.63 -15.94 -1.91
CA PHE A 39 17.60 -16.98 -1.66
C PHE A 39 17.06 -18.07 -0.71
N LEU A 40 16.59 -17.69 0.49
CA LEU A 40 16.05 -18.64 1.46
C LEU A 40 14.75 -19.29 0.97
N VAL A 41 13.89 -18.55 0.28
CA VAL A 41 12.65 -19.12 -0.28
C VAL A 41 12.93 -20.27 -1.22
N ARG A 42 13.95 -20.14 -2.08
CA ARG A 42 14.36 -21.21 -2.99
C ARG A 42 15.01 -22.38 -2.24
N ARG A 43 15.88 -22.07 -1.31
CA ARG A 43 16.59 -23.08 -0.52
C ARG A 43 15.62 -23.92 0.32
N GLU A 44 14.74 -23.27 1.07
CA GLU A 44 13.79 -23.93 1.97
C GLU A 44 12.50 -24.38 1.27
N LYS A 45 12.43 -24.25 -0.08
CA LYS A 45 11.29 -24.65 -0.92
C LYS A 45 9.96 -24.03 -0.45
N LEU A 46 10.00 -22.75 -0.08
CA LEU A 46 8.86 -22.03 0.50
C LEU A 46 7.99 -21.33 -0.54
N ASP A 47 8.33 -21.40 -1.82
CA ASP A 47 7.61 -20.68 -2.87
C ASP A 47 6.15 -21.12 -2.94
N ARG A 48 5.27 -20.10 -3.07
CA ARG A 48 3.83 -20.28 -3.27
C ARG A 48 3.34 -19.42 -4.43
N PRO A 49 2.42 -19.92 -5.25
CA PRO A 49 1.84 -19.10 -6.31
C PRO A 49 1.00 -17.98 -5.69
N SER A 50 1.23 -16.75 -6.15
CA SER A 50 0.35 -15.63 -5.81
C SER A 50 -0.93 -15.69 -6.65
N PRO A 51 -2.12 -15.42 -6.09
CA PRO A 51 -3.35 -15.28 -6.87
C PRO A 51 -3.41 -13.96 -7.67
N ILE A 52 -2.48 -13.02 -7.41
CA ILE A 52 -2.39 -11.74 -8.11
C ILE A 52 -1.59 -11.94 -9.39
N ARG A 53 -2.19 -11.69 -10.55
CA ARG A 53 -1.59 -11.91 -11.88
C ARG A 53 -1.33 -10.60 -12.60
N HIS A 54 -0.67 -9.69 -11.91
CA HIS A 54 -0.42 -8.35 -12.43
C HIS A 54 0.96 -8.22 -13.05
N GLY A 55 0.98 -7.55 -14.20
CA GLY A 55 2.17 -7.09 -14.88
C GLY A 55 2.39 -5.60 -14.67
N SER A 56 3.57 -5.13 -15.04
CA SER A 56 3.95 -3.71 -14.99
C SER A 56 4.87 -3.35 -16.13
N SER A 57 4.72 -2.16 -16.66
CA SER A 57 5.66 -1.54 -17.60
C SER A 57 5.80 -0.07 -17.26
N PHE A 58 7.02 0.46 -17.22
CA PHE A 58 7.25 1.85 -16.88
C PHE A 58 8.45 2.44 -17.60
N LEU A 59 8.45 3.77 -17.71
CA LEU A 59 9.55 4.54 -18.28
C LEU A 59 9.82 5.82 -17.47
N TRP A 60 11.02 6.36 -17.63
CA TRP A 60 11.36 7.70 -17.18
C TRP A 60 11.57 8.61 -18.38
N VAL A 61 10.96 9.79 -18.31
CA VAL A 61 11.18 10.85 -19.30
C VAL A 61 11.91 12.04 -18.68
N GLU A 62 12.69 12.74 -19.48
CA GLU A 62 13.42 13.92 -19.07
C GLU A 62 12.48 15.07 -18.67
N GLY A 63 12.79 15.76 -17.58
CA GLY A 63 12.06 16.89 -17.06
C GLY A 63 10.73 16.52 -16.38
N LEU A 64 10.07 17.53 -15.80
CA LEU A 64 8.75 17.37 -15.21
C LEU A 64 7.67 17.46 -16.29
N LEU A 65 6.77 16.48 -16.32
CA LEU A 65 5.58 16.51 -17.13
C LEU A 65 4.51 17.27 -16.34
N ASP A 66 3.82 18.19 -17.00
CA ASP A 66 2.77 19.01 -16.38
C ASP A 66 1.48 18.87 -17.18
N PRO A 67 0.57 17.98 -16.78
CA PRO A 67 -0.68 17.77 -17.48
C PRO A 67 -1.56 19.03 -17.59
N GLU A 68 -1.43 19.96 -16.65
CA GLU A 68 -2.18 21.21 -16.69
C GLU A 68 -1.79 22.08 -17.89
N LYS A 69 -0.49 22.08 -18.27
CA LYS A 69 -0.02 22.78 -19.46
C LYS A 69 -0.49 22.14 -20.77
N CYS A 70 -0.82 20.86 -20.72
CA CYS A 70 -1.36 20.14 -21.87
C CYS A 70 -2.86 20.39 -22.06
N THR A 71 -3.56 21.03 -21.11
CA THR A 71 -4.98 21.39 -21.24
C THR A 71 -5.18 22.63 -22.10
N ASN A 72 -6.41 22.85 -22.60
CA ASN A 72 -6.83 24.10 -23.21
C ASN A 72 -7.35 25.11 -22.18
N LEU A 73 -7.27 24.81 -20.89
CA LEU A 73 -7.73 25.67 -19.81
C LEU A 73 -6.68 26.73 -19.50
N ASP A 74 -7.12 27.97 -19.31
CA ASP A 74 -6.25 29.01 -18.80
C ASP A 74 -5.98 28.81 -17.28
N ARG A 75 -4.94 29.50 -16.78
CA ARG A 75 -4.57 29.39 -15.34
C ARG A 75 -5.69 29.79 -14.38
N LYS A 76 -6.56 30.73 -14.80
CA LYS A 76 -7.69 31.17 -13.98
C LYS A 76 -8.75 30.06 -13.90
N GLN A 77 -9.04 29.40 -15.02
CA GLN A 77 -9.96 28.26 -15.07
C GLN A 77 -9.46 27.08 -14.25
N ILE A 78 -8.17 26.76 -14.32
CA ILE A 78 -7.54 25.71 -13.52
C ILE A 78 -7.68 26.06 -12.03
N ARG A 79 -7.29 27.28 -11.66
CA ARG A 79 -7.37 27.77 -10.28
C ARG A 79 -8.80 27.74 -9.72
N LEU A 80 -9.80 28.21 -10.48
CA LEU A 80 -11.20 28.17 -10.06
C LEU A 80 -11.73 26.77 -9.78
N ARG A 81 -11.21 25.75 -10.47
CA ARG A 81 -11.56 24.34 -10.18
C ARG A 81 -10.98 23.86 -8.86
N SER A 82 -9.77 24.26 -8.54
CA SER A 82 -9.06 23.87 -7.33
C SER A 82 -9.45 24.70 -6.09
N GLU A 83 -9.90 25.94 -6.25
CA GLU A 83 -10.41 26.79 -5.15
C GLU A 83 -11.70 26.25 -4.50
N ARG A 84 -12.38 25.30 -5.12
CA ARG A 84 -13.47 24.54 -4.49
C ARG A 84 -12.98 23.58 -3.39
N SER A 85 -11.68 23.33 -3.33
CA SER A 85 -11.04 22.60 -2.25
C SER A 85 -10.69 23.59 -1.13
N ALA A 86 -11.07 23.29 0.10
CA ALA A 86 -10.74 24.10 1.28
C ALA A 86 -9.22 24.26 1.52
N LEU A 87 -8.39 23.52 0.78
CA LEU A 87 -6.93 23.48 0.89
C LEU A 87 -6.22 24.35 -0.16
N GLY A 88 -6.96 24.95 -1.11
CA GLY A 88 -6.39 25.75 -2.18
C GLY A 88 -5.88 24.92 -3.38
N HIS A 89 -5.09 25.57 -4.25
CA HIS A 89 -4.56 24.94 -5.47
C HIS A 89 -3.26 24.20 -5.19
N PHE A 90 -3.26 22.90 -5.49
CA PHE A 90 -2.07 22.07 -5.52
C PHE A 90 -1.72 21.73 -6.97
N PRO A 91 -0.51 22.07 -7.45
CA PRO A 91 -0.08 21.68 -8.78
C PRO A 91 -0.06 20.15 -8.90
N THR A 92 -0.87 19.60 -9.81
CA THR A 92 -0.99 18.13 -9.98
C THR A 92 0.34 17.50 -10.38
N PHE A 93 1.16 18.19 -11.17
CA PHE A 93 2.47 17.72 -11.60
C PHE A 93 3.51 17.58 -10.49
N LEU A 94 3.23 18.04 -9.25
CA LEU A 94 4.07 17.84 -8.07
C LEU A 94 3.57 16.69 -7.18
N ALA A 95 2.44 16.08 -7.51
CA ALA A 95 1.87 14.96 -6.78
C ALA A 95 2.14 13.63 -7.49
N THR A 96 2.07 12.54 -6.76
CA THR A 96 1.92 11.21 -7.35
C THR A 96 0.47 11.07 -7.81
N ASN A 97 0.26 10.98 -9.11
CA ASN A 97 -1.06 10.83 -9.71
C ASN A 97 -1.29 9.37 -10.09
N HIS A 98 -2.47 8.86 -9.75
CA HIS A 98 -2.94 7.53 -10.17
C HIS A 98 -4.20 7.68 -11.03
N TYR A 99 -4.13 7.16 -12.25
CA TYR A 99 -5.24 7.15 -13.19
C TYR A 99 -5.75 5.71 -13.31
N CYS A 100 -6.92 5.46 -12.73
CA CYS A 100 -7.48 4.12 -12.65
C CYS A 100 -8.40 3.83 -13.84
N GLY A 101 -8.24 2.64 -14.43
CA GLY A 101 -9.06 2.11 -15.50
C GLY A 101 -9.53 0.69 -15.23
N GLU A 102 -10.22 0.07 -16.17
CA GLU A 102 -10.70 -1.31 -16.03
C GLU A 102 -9.55 -2.32 -16.00
N GLY A 103 -9.25 -2.84 -14.82
CA GLY A 103 -8.17 -3.83 -14.64
C GLY A 103 -6.76 -3.26 -14.73
N TYR A 104 -6.60 -1.96 -14.60
CA TYR A 104 -5.29 -1.33 -14.57
C TYR A 104 -5.32 -0.01 -13.81
N TRP A 105 -4.13 0.50 -13.45
CA TRP A 105 -3.89 1.88 -13.08
C TRP A 105 -2.56 2.36 -13.69
N PHE A 106 -2.53 3.61 -14.07
CA PHE A 106 -1.39 4.31 -14.63
C PHE A 106 -0.90 5.34 -13.63
N TRP A 107 0.41 5.43 -13.42
CA TRP A 107 0.99 6.44 -12.54
C TRP A 107 1.77 7.51 -13.29
N GLU A 108 1.71 8.70 -12.76
CA GLU A 108 2.59 9.81 -13.07
C GLU A 108 3.24 10.30 -11.76
N ILE A 109 4.56 10.15 -11.65
CA ILE A 109 5.32 10.47 -10.44
C ILE A 109 6.44 11.43 -10.79
N PRO A 110 6.44 12.67 -10.23
CA PRO A 110 7.52 13.60 -10.39
C PRO A 110 8.76 13.11 -9.62
N LEU A 111 9.90 13.09 -10.29
CA LEU A 111 11.20 12.78 -9.70
C LEU A 111 12.16 13.95 -9.95
N HIS A 112 13.33 13.95 -9.30
CA HIS A 112 14.32 14.98 -9.53
C HIS A 112 14.82 14.96 -10.98
N GLY A 113 14.51 16.02 -11.73
CA GLY A 113 14.90 16.20 -13.14
C GLY A 113 14.19 15.29 -14.16
N LYS A 114 13.20 14.49 -13.76
CA LYS A 114 12.49 13.55 -14.63
C LYS A 114 11.10 13.25 -14.11
N THR A 115 10.26 12.65 -14.97
CA THR A 115 8.95 12.09 -14.58
C THR A 115 8.96 10.57 -14.80
N SER A 116 8.48 9.82 -13.81
CA SER A 116 8.21 8.39 -13.95
C SER A 116 6.77 8.20 -14.40
N LEU A 117 6.59 7.48 -15.48
CA LEU A 117 5.29 7.09 -16.02
C LEU A 117 5.23 5.57 -16.10
N GLY A 118 4.16 4.97 -15.64
CA GLY A 118 4.06 3.53 -15.72
C GLY A 118 2.67 2.98 -15.47
N LEU A 119 2.51 1.75 -15.88
CA LEU A 119 1.28 1.00 -15.88
C LEU A 119 1.42 -0.25 -15.06
N VAL A 120 0.46 -0.50 -14.17
CA VAL A 120 0.22 -1.79 -13.52
C VAL A 120 -1.12 -2.31 -14.02
N PHE A 121 -1.19 -3.57 -14.35
CA PHE A 121 -2.38 -4.14 -14.99
C PHE A 121 -2.57 -5.62 -14.64
N ASP A 122 -3.82 -6.02 -14.57
CA ASP A 122 -4.19 -7.42 -14.60
C ASP A 122 -3.97 -7.97 -16.02
N SER A 123 -3.24 -9.07 -16.13
CA SER A 123 -2.94 -9.75 -17.40
C SER A 123 -4.17 -10.22 -18.16
N ALA A 124 -5.34 -10.27 -17.51
CA ALA A 124 -6.61 -10.53 -18.16
C ALA A 124 -7.15 -9.32 -18.95
N ASN A 125 -6.75 -8.10 -18.60
CA ASN A 125 -7.23 -6.86 -19.19
C ASN A 125 -6.24 -6.21 -20.15
N VAL A 126 -4.92 -6.29 -19.84
CA VAL A 126 -3.87 -5.71 -20.68
C VAL A 126 -2.81 -6.78 -20.98
N ASN A 127 -2.49 -6.93 -22.27
CA ASN A 127 -1.43 -7.84 -22.68
C ASN A 127 -0.07 -7.13 -22.53
N PHE A 128 0.87 -7.75 -21.82
CA PHE A 128 2.22 -7.21 -21.65
C PHE A 128 2.92 -6.88 -22.97
N LYS A 129 2.68 -7.65 -24.04
CA LYS A 129 3.26 -7.39 -25.36
C LYS A 129 2.90 -6.01 -25.95
N ASP A 130 1.78 -5.45 -25.53
CA ASP A 130 1.28 -4.17 -26.03
C ASP A 130 1.93 -2.97 -25.32
N VAL A 131 2.68 -3.22 -24.23
CA VAL A 131 3.36 -2.22 -23.41
C VAL A 131 4.82 -2.60 -23.12
N SER A 132 5.37 -3.55 -23.87
CA SER A 132 6.66 -4.20 -23.56
C SER A 132 7.90 -3.41 -24.00
N SER A 133 7.72 -2.33 -24.77
CA SER A 133 8.81 -1.40 -25.16
C SER A 133 8.44 0.03 -24.80
N PRO A 134 9.44 0.94 -24.74
CA PRO A 134 9.16 2.34 -24.45
C PRO A 134 8.17 2.98 -25.46
N GLU A 135 8.31 2.67 -26.75
CA GLU A 135 7.47 3.21 -27.82
C GLU A 135 6.02 2.72 -27.66
N LYS A 136 5.84 1.42 -27.41
CA LYS A 136 4.51 0.82 -27.19
C LYS A 136 3.84 1.37 -25.94
N LEU A 137 4.61 1.58 -24.87
CA LEU A 137 4.07 2.16 -23.64
C LEU A 137 3.65 3.62 -23.86
N VAL A 138 4.45 4.42 -24.57
CA VAL A 138 4.07 5.80 -24.96
C VAL A 138 2.82 5.80 -25.83
N GLU A 139 2.75 4.94 -26.83
CA GLU A 139 1.56 4.80 -27.69
C GLU A 139 0.32 4.44 -26.87
N TRP A 140 0.45 3.47 -25.96
CA TRP A 140 -0.64 3.06 -25.07
C TRP A 140 -1.10 4.23 -24.19
N ILE A 141 -0.17 4.94 -23.53
CA ILE A 141 -0.48 6.10 -22.68
C ILE A 141 -1.21 7.19 -23.50
N CYS A 142 -0.71 7.52 -24.68
CA CYS A 142 -1.31 8.57 -25.53
C CYS A 142 -2.68 8.18 -26.08
N ARG A 143 -2.94 6.89 -26.29
CA ARG A 143 -4.24 6.38 -26.72
C ARG A 143 -5.27 6.42 -25.59
N GLU A 144 -4.93 5.95 -24.42
CA GLU A 144 -5.85 5.90 -23.26
C GLU A 144 -6.03 7.28 -22.62
N TYR A 145 -4.98 8.11 -22.66
CA TYR A 145 -4.94 9.44 -22.08
C TYR A 145 -4.49 10.47 -23.12
N PRO A 146 -5.36 10.93 -24.04
CA PRO A 146 -4.99 11.77 -25.18
C PRO A 146 -4.32 13.10 -24.80
N LEU A 147 -4.47 13.54 -23.54
CA LEU A 147 -3.80 14.73 -23.04
C LEU A 147 -2.28 14.61 -23.11
N TYR A 148 -1.75 13.42 -22.84
CA TYR A 148 -0.31 13.13 -22.87
C TYR A 148 0.26 13.15 -24.30
N ALA A 149 -0.57 12.91 -25.33
CA ALA A 149 -0.13 12.96 -26.72
C ALA A 149 0.38 14.34 -27.17
N ARG A 150 0.08 15.38 -26.40
CA ARG A 150 0.51 16.76 -26.70
C ARG A 150 1.96 17.07 -26.28
N ASP A 151 2.54 16.23 -25.40
CA ASP A 151 3.88 16.48 -24.85
C ASP A 151 4.77 15.21 -24.82
N LEU A 152 4.23 14.08 -24.36
CA LEU A 152 5.00 12.86 -24.10
C LEU A 152 5.79 12.32 -25.30
N PRO A 153 5.28 12.28 -26.56
CA PRO A 153 6.02 11.74 -27.71
C PRO A 153 7.31 12.51 -28.05
N GLN A 154 7.44 13.76 -27.61
CA GLN A 154 8.57 14.62 -27.90
C GLN A 154 9.66 14.55 -26.81
N ARG A 155 9.37 13.84 -25.70
CA ARG A 155 10.30 13.77 -24.56
C ARG A 155 11.33 12.68 -24.78
N LYS A 156 12.56 12.98 -24.31
CA LYS A 156 13.61 11.99 -24.26
C LYS A 156 13.31 10.94 -23.21
N ILE A 157 13.28 9.67 -23.63
CA ILE A 157 13.17 8.53 -22.73
C ILE A 157 14.52 8.24 -22.12
N LEU A 158 14.59 8.19 -20.80
CA LEU A 158 15.82 7.99 -20.03
C LEU A 158 15.99 6.53 -19.59
N TYR A 159 14.88 5.83 -19.37
CA TYR A 159 14.90 4.44 -18.89
C TYR A 159 13.55 3.78 -19.19
N HIS A 160 13.56 2.47 -19.37
CA HIS A 160 12.38 1.64 -19.47
C HIS A 160 12.63 0.28 -18.81
N SER A 161 11.61 -0.26 -18.14
CA SER A 161 11.60 -1.63 -17.63
C SER A 161 10.17 -2.15 -17.49
N GLY A 162 10.04 -3.47 -17.39
CA GLY A 162 8.73 -4.10 -17.19
C GLY A 162 8.84 -5.50 -16.63
N LEU A 163 7.77 -5.96 -16.03
CA LEU A 163 7.61 -7.29 -15.45
C LEU A 163 6.29 -7.89 -15.91
N THR A 164 6.33 -9.09 -16.43
CA THR A 164 5.11 -9.82 -16.83
C THR A 164 4.28 -10.28 -15.62
N SER A 165 4.96 -10.50 -14.48
CA SER A 165 4.35 -10.79 -13.18
C SER A 165 5.30 -10.36 -12.08
N PHE A 166 4.78 -9.67 -11.08
CA PHE A 166 5.62 -9.16 -10.00
C PHE A 166 5.18 -9.59 -8.60
N ALA A 167 3.94 -10.05 -8.42
CA ALA A 167 3.45 -10.47 -7.11
C ALA A 167 4.16 -11.75 -6.64
N LEU A 168 4.53 -11.77 -5.36
CA LEU A 168 5.30 -12.84 -4.74
C LEU A 168 4.62 -13.32 -3.46
N ASP A 169 4.60 -14.63 -3.24
CA ASP A 169 4.15 -15.25 -1.99
C ASP A 169 5.12 -16.37 -1.56
N ASN A 170 5.05 -16.75 -0.29
CA ASN A 170 5.82 -17.83 0.29
C ASN A 170 5.11 -18.49 1.47
N GLY A 171 5.60 -19.65 1.89
CA GLY A 171 5.01 -20.47 2.95
C GLY A 171 5.31 -19.99 4.37
N GLN A 172 6.43 -19.28 4.59
CA GLN A 172 6.90 -18.93 5.93
C GLN A 172 7.72 -17.64 5.89
N THR A 173 7.61 -16.82 6.94
CA THR A 173 8.31 -15.53 7.08
C THR A 173 9.46 -15.61 8.08
N ILE A 174 9.22 -16.21 9.25
CA ILE A 174 10.17 -16.31 10.37
C ILE A 174 10.20 -17.75 10.86
N SER A 175 11.40 -18.26 11.15
CA SER A 175 11.59 -19.61 11.65
C SER A 175 12.20 -19.64 13.05
N PRO A 176 11.78 -20.55 13.95
CA PRO A 176 12.47 -20.82 15.21
C PRO A 176 13.91 -21.32 15.01
N ALA A 177 14.23 -21.81 13.80
CA ALA A 177 15.60 -22.10 13.39
C ALA A 177 16.44 -20.86 13.07
N ARG A 178 15.99 -19.66 13.53
CA ARG A 178 16.72 -18.39 13.45
C ARG A 178 17.08 -17.94 12.03
N TRP A 179 16.13 -18.08 11.12
CA TRP A 179 16.16 -17.39 9.85
C TRP A 179 14.85 -16.65 9.56
N ALA A 180 14.91 -15.60 8.74
CA ALA A 180 13.75 -14.81 8.38
C ALA A 180 13.84 -14.22 6.98
N LEU A 181 12.67 -13.85 6.44
CA LEU A 181 12.51 -13.19 5.15
C LEU A 181 11.97 -11.78 5.37
N VAL A 182 12.54 -10.80 4.66
CA VAL A 182 12.06 -9.40 4.70
C VAL A 182 11.97 -8.83 3.28
N GLY A 183 11.20 -7.76 3.13
CA GLY A 183 11.03 -7.09 1.85
C GLY A 183 10.42 -7.99 0.77
N GLU A 184 10.80 -7.79 -0.48
CA GLU A 184 10.33 -8.59 -1.62
C GLU A 184 10.89 -10.03 -1.61
N ALA A 185 11.93 -10.32 -0.84
CA ALA A 185 12.35 -11.69 -0.61
C ALA A 185 11.26 -12.48 0.13
N CYS A 186 10.44 -11.81 0.94
CA CYS A 186 9.28 -12.38 1.60
C CYS A 186 8.07 -12.39 0.67
N ARG A 187 7.30 -11.32 0.63
CA ARG A 187 6.05 -11.23 -0.13
C ARG A 187 5.92 -9.87 -0.78
N PHE A 188 5.27 -9.84 -1.93
CA PHE A 188 4.93 -8.62 -2.63
C PHE A 188 3.53 -8.74 -3.23
N THR A 189 2.70 -7.70 -3.06
CA THR A 189 1.33 -7.63 -3.60
C THR A 189 1.30 -6.78 -4.88
N ASP A 190 0.55 -5.70 -4.85
CA ASP A 190 0.43 -4.68 -5.90
C ASP A 190 0.89 -3.33 -5.34
N PRO A 191 1.57 -2.49 -6.12
CA PRO A 191 2.07 -1.20 -5.61
C PRO A 191 1.00 -0.11 -5.48
N LEU A 192 -0.27 -0.35 -5.84
CA LEU A 192 -1.35 0.61 -5.63
C LEU A 192 -1.49 0.95 -4.14
N TYR A 193 -1.40 2.23 -3.79
CA TYR A 193 -1.34 2.78 -2.42
C TYR A 193 -0.08 2.41 -1.62
N SER A 194 0.94 1.84 -2.28
CA SER A 194 2.25 1.52 -1.69
C SER A 194 2.24 0.52 -0.52
N PRO A 195 1.44 -0.56 -0.51
CA PRO A 195 1.37 -1.50 0.61
C PRO A 195 2.68 -2.28 0.81
N GLY A 196 3.58 -2.25 -0.17
CA GLY A 196 4.91 -2.85 -0.05
C GLY A 196 5.72 -2.27 1.10
N GLY A 197 5.67 -0.94 1.31
CA GLY A 197 6.32 -0.27 2.43
C GLY A 197 5.79 -0.74 3.78
N ASP A 198 4.47 -0.91 3.90
CA ASP A 198 3.82 -1.35 5.14
C ASP A 198 4.17 -2.80 5.48
N LEU A 199 4.18 -3.68 4.47
CA LEU A 199 4.59 -5.08 4.63
C LEU A 199 6.05 -5.18 5.06
N ILE A 200 6.94 -4.42 4.41
CA ILE A 200 8.37 -4.36 4.77
C ILE A 200 8.54 -3.90 6.22
N SER A 201 7.90 -2.80 6.59
CA SER A 201 8.00 -2.23 7.94
C SER A 201 7.50 -3.20 9.00
N THR A 202 6.34 -3.82 8.76
CA THR A 202 5.77 -4.81 9.67
C THR A 202 6.68 -6.03 9.82
N TYR A 203 7.17 -6.61 8.72
CA TYR A 203 8.05 -7.77 8.77
C TYR A 203 9.38 -7.44 9.45
N CYS A 204 9.98 -6.29 9.15
CA CYS A 204 11.20 -5.85 9.82
C CYS A 204 10.99 -5.68 11.33
N THR A 205 9.85 -5.13 11.77
CA THR A 205 9.52 -4.99 13.20
C THR A 205 9.45 -6.36 13.88
N LEU A 206 8.69 -7.30 13.34
CA LEU A 206 8.54 -8.65 13.90
C LEU A 206 9.87 -9.43 13.91
N VAL A 207 10.62 -9.36 12.80
CA VAL A 207 11.92 -10.01 12.66
C VAL A 207 12.95 -9.43 13.62
N THR A 208 12.98 -8.11 13.80
CA THR A 208 13.90 -7.44 14.74
C THR A 208 13.62 -7.87 16.17
N ASP A 209 12.36 -7.89 16.61
CA ASP A 209 12.01 -8.36 17.95
C ASP A 209 12.36 -9.84 18.14
N ALA A 210 12.14 -10.68 17.13
CA ALA A 210 12.57 -12.08 17.16
C ALA A 210 14.10 -12.24 17.30
N ILE A 211 14.90 -11.45 16.56
CA ILE A 211 16.37 -11.45 16.62
C ILE A 211 16.86 -11.04 18.04
N LEU A 212 16.21 -10.06 18.65
CA LEU A 212 16.57 -9.57 19.98
C LEU A 212 16.18 -10.55 21.10
N THR A 213 15.32 -11.53 20.82
CA THR A 213 14.88 -12.54 21.79
C THR A 213 15.96 -13.61 21.93
N ARG A 214 16.58 -13.69 23.11
CA ARG A 214 17.70 -14.61 23.40
C ARG A 214 17.23 -16.01 23.79
N ASP A 215 16.18 -16.08 24.60
CA ASP A 215 15.63 -17.36 25.08
C ASP A 215 14.89 -18.08 23.96
N GLN A 216 15.22 -19.36 23.77
CA GLN A 216 14.69 -20.16 22.66
C GLN A 216 13.18 -20.45 22.82
N LYS A 217 12.71 -20.67 24.05
CA LYS A 217 11.28 -20.96 24.31
C LYS A 217 10.43 -19.69 24.12
N GLU A 218 10.97 -18.54 24.53
CA GLU A 218 10.35 -17.25 24.30
C GLU A 218 10.28 -16.96 22.78
N LEU A 219 11.38 -17.20 22.05
CA LEU A 219 11.43 -17.05 20.59
C LEU A 219 10.38 -17.91 19.89
N GLU A 220 10.31 -19.19 20.22
CA GLU A 220 9.29 -20.10 19.67
C GLU A 220 7.87 -19.62 19.97
N THR A 221 7.65 -19.11 21.18
CA THR A 221 6.35 -18.56 21.58
C THR A 221 6.00 -17.33 20.75
N LYS A 222 6.94 -16.39 20.57
CA LYS A 222 6.73 -15.19 19.72
C LYS A 222 6.47 -15.58 18.28
N ILE A 223 7.23 -16.49 17.69
CA ILE A 223 7.08 -16.91 16.30
C ILE A 223 5.71 -17.55 16.04
N ARG A 224 5.15 -18.30 16.99
CA ARG A 224 3.77 -18.84 16.88
C ARG A 224 2.71 -17.75 16.67
N PHE A 225 2.98 -16.51 17.11
CA PHE A 225 2.12 -15.35 16.89
C PHE A 225 2.53 -14.56 15.65
N TYR A 226 3.83 -14.34 15.45
CA TYR A 226 4.34 -13.49 14.36
C TYR A 226 4.11 -14.09 12.98
N GLU A 227 4.29 -15.39 12.83
CA GLU A 227 4.12 -16.05 11.53
C GLU A 227 2.66 -15.97 11.03
N PRO A 228 1.62 -16.34 11.82
CA PRO A 228 0.24 -16.14 11.43
C PRO A 228 -0.12 -14.67 11.21
N LEU A 229 0.43 -13.74 11.99
CA LEU A 229 0.19 -12.31 11.85
C LEU A 229 0.74 -11.78 10.53
N ALA A 230 2.01 -12.08 10.22
CA ALA A 230 2.64 -11.69 8.97
C ALA A 230 1.89 -12.23 7.75
N ARG A 231 1.41 -13.48 7.83
CA ARG A 231 0.57 -14.11 6.80
C ARG A 231 -0.78 -13.40 6.68
N ALA A 232 -1.48 -13.16 7.78
CA ALA A 232 -2.81 -12.55 7.78
C ALA A 232 -2.80 -11.12 7.23
N ILE A 233 -1.75 -10.35 7.52
CA ILE A 233 -1.57 -8.99 6.99
C ILE A 233 -1.44 -9.03 5.46
N TYR A 234 -0.62 -9.93 4.91
CA TYR A 234 -0.52 -10.10 3.46
C TYR A 234 -1.85 -10.55 2.85
N GLU A 235 -2.48 -11.57 3.42
CA GLU A 235 -3.74 -12.13 2.91
C GLU A 235 -4.91 -11.14 2.95
N ALA A 236 -4.86 -10.14 3.84
CA ALA A 236 -5.87 -9.10 3.86
C ALA A 236 -5.79 -8.15 2.66
N TYR A 237 -4.64 -7.98 2.02
CA TYR A 237 -4.50 -7.19 0.79
C TYR A 237 -4.94 -7.98 -0.47
N VAL A 238 -4.74 -9.30 -0.47
CA VAL A 238 -4.94 -10.14 -1.66
C VAL A 238 -6.30 -9.97 -2.33
N PRO A 239 -7.46 -9.98 -1.63
CA PRO A 239 -8.76 -9.84 -2.28
C PRO A 239 -8.94 -8.54 -3.04
N SER A 240 -8.40 -7.45 -2.54
CA SER A 240 -8.44 -6.13 -3.21
C SER A 240 -7.76 -6.16 -4.57
N PHE A 241 -6.73 -6.96 -4.73
CA PHE A 241 -5.98 -7.04 -5.99
C PHE A 241 -6.39 -8.22 -6.87
N ALA A 242 -6.70 -9.37 -6.28
CA ALA A 242 -7.02 -10.57 -7.03
C ALA A 242 -8.50 -10.69 -7.47
N VAL A 243 -9.43 -10.00 -6.79
CA VAL A 243 -10.88 -10.20 -7.01
C VAL A 243 -11.52 -9.02 -7.74
N SER A 244 -11.35 -7.81 -7.23
CA SER A 244 -12.11 -6.64 -7.70
C SER A 244 -11.28 -5.65 -8.53
N TYR A 245 -10.14 -6.06 -9.05
CA TYR A 245 -9.22 -5.14 -9.74
C TYR A 245 -9.83 -4.52 -11.00
N CYS A 246 -10.67 -5.25 -11.73
CA CYS A 246 -11.39 -4.72 -12.89
C CYS A 246 -12.35 -3.57 -12.54
N THR A 247 -12.71 -3.40 -11.27
CA THR A 247 -13.61 -2.31 -10.82
C THR A 247 -12.94 -0.96 -10.66
N LEU A 248 -11.61 -0.86 -10.80
CA LEU A 248 -10.85 0.37 -10.60
C LEU A 248 -11.29 1.52 -11.52
N GLY A 249 -11.76 1.20 -12.72
CA GLY A 249 -12.25 2.18 -13.69
C GLY A 249 -13.70 2.66 -13.44
N ASP A 250 -14.42 2.08 -12.49
CA ASP A 250 -15.77 2.52 -12.13
C ASP A 250 -15.73 3.43 -10.91
N GLN A 251 -16.12 4.70 -11.08
CA GLN A 251 -16.00 5.72 -10.03
C GLN A 251 -16.72 5.36 -8.73
N GLU A 252 -17.89 4.73 -8.82
CA GLU A 252 -18.68 4.38 -7.63
C GLU A 252 -18.04 3.21 -6.88
N CYS A 253 -17.70 2.13 -7.59
CA CYS A 253 -16.99 1.00 -7.02
C CYS A 253 -15.65 1.43 -6.41
N PHE A 254 -14.90 2.27 -7.14
CA PHE A 254 -13.62 2.81 -6.66
C PHE A 254 -13.80 3.63 -5.38
N SER A 255 -14.81 4.49 -5.30
CA SER A 255 -15.06 5.33 -4.12
C SER A 255 -15.39 4.49 -2.90
N LEU A 256 -16.26 3.48 -3.05
CA LEU A 256 -16.61 2.55 -1.96
C LEU A 256 -15.40 1.75 -1.51
N ARG A 257 -14.65 1.19 -2.45
CA ARG A 257 -13.42 0.47 -2.20
C ARG A 257 -12.39 1.33 -1.47
N TYR A 258 -12.14 2.54 -1.95
CA TYR A 258 -11.14 3.45 -1.40
C TYR A 258 -11.44 3.84 0.06
N VAL A 259 -12.69 4.19 0.37
CA VAL A 259 -13.11 4.49 1.76
C VAL A 259 -12.91 3.28 2.67
N TRP A 260 -13.28 2.09 2.20
CA TRP A 260 -13.08 0.85 2.96
C TRP A 260 -11.59 0.58 3.20
N GLU A 261 -10.79 0.58 2.15
CA GLU A 261 -9.36 0.26 2.22
C GLU A 261 -8.60 1.25 3.09
N LEU A 262 -8.90 2.56 3.02
CA LEU A 262 -8.34 3.56 3.93
C LEU A 262 -8.74 3.33 5.38
N THR A 263 -10.00 2.98 5.65
CA THR A 263 -10.47 2.69 7.01
C THR A 263 -9.73 1.49 7.60
N VAL A 264 -9.57 0.43 6.82
CA VAL A 264 -8.79 -0.75 7.21
C VAL A 264 -7.32 -0.40 7.43
N TYR A 265 -6.73 0.34 6.50
CA TYR A 265 -5.33 0.76 6.55
C TYR A 265 -5.00 1.52 7.85
N PHE A 266 -5.72 2.60 8.14
CA PHE A 266 -5.46 3.39 9.34
C PHE A 266 -5.76 2.63 10.63
N SER A 267 -6.80 1.80 10.66
CA SER A 267 -7.22 1.11 11.89
C SER A 267 -6.39 -0.13 12.21
N PHE A 268 -5.95 -0.89 11.20
CA PHE A 268 -5.35 -2.21 11.39
C PHE A 268 -3.87 -2.31 10.99
N TYR A 269 -3.33 -1.35 10.25
CA TYR A 269 -1.91 -1.33 9.90
C TYR A 269 -1.20 -0.15 10.56
N VAL A 270 -1.64 1.08 10.29
CA VAL A 270 -0.97 2.28 10.79
C VAL A 270 -1.06 2.38 12.31
N PHE A 271 -2.28 2.24 12.87
CA PHE A 271 -2.48 2.39 14.30
C PHE A 271 -1.62 1.45 15.15
N PRO A 272 -1.59 0.12 14.92
CA PRO A 272 -0.74 -0.75 15.73
C PRO A 272 0.76 -0.53 15.46
N PHE A 273 1.16 -0.13 14.27
CA PHE A 273 2.55 0.14 13.92
C PHE A 273 3.09 1.38 14.66
N ILE A 274 2.40 2.52 14.57
CA ILE A 274 2.87 3.79 15.17
C ILE A 274 2.78 3.82 16.70
N ASN A 275 2.07 2.87 17.29
CA ASN A 275 1.95 2.72 18.75
C ASN A 275 2.76 1.52 19.30
N ASP A 276 3.66 0.94 18.51
CA ASP A 276 4.52 -0.19 18.87
C ASP A 276 3.77 -1.42 19.40
N LEU A 277 2.52 -1.61 18.93
CA LEU A 277 1.64 -2.69 19.40
C LEU A 277 1.89 -4.04 18.72
N LEU A 278 2.60 -4.06 17.60
CA LEU A 278 2.82 -5.29 16.81
C LEU A 278 3.65 -6.35 17.53
N THR A 279 4.41 -5.97 18.53
CA THR A 279 5.23 -6.87 19.36
C THR A 279 4.72 -6.98 20.80
N GLU A 280 3.59 -6.32 21.15
CA GLU A 280 3.01 -6.31 22.48
C GLU A 280 2.11 -7.54 22.71
N PRO A 281 2.51 -8.52 23.57
CA PRO A 281 1.77 -9.77 23.74
C PRO A 281 0.32 -9.60 24.20
N ARG A 282 0.02 -8.54 24.97
CA ARG A 282 -1.33 -8.26 25.48
C ARG A 282 -2.27 -7.76 24.38
N PHE A 283 -1.73 -7.16 23.35
CA PHE A 283 -2.50 -6.65 22.23
C PHE A 283 -2.95 -7.76 21.26
N PHE A 284 -2.15 -8.80 21.07
CA PHE A 284 -2.35 -9.85 20.08
C PHE A 284 -3.72 -10.53 20.11
N PRO A 285 -4.22 -11.08 21.25
CA PRO A 285 -5.46 -11.86 21.21
C PRO A 285 -6.67 -11.05 20.74
N ALA A 286 -6.74 -9.79 21.15
CA ALA A 286 -7.82 -8.89 20.74
C ALA A 286 -7.69 -8.47 19.28
N TYR A 287 -6.47 -8.19 18.84
CA TYR A 287 -6.17 -7.79 17.46
C TYR A 287 -6.47 -8.92 16.47
N VAL A 288 -5.90 -10.12 16.67
CA VAL A 288 -6.10 -11.28 15.79
C VAL A 288 -7.57 -11.64 15.66
N ARG A 289 -8.32 -11.64 16.77
CA ARG A 289 -9.77 -11.92 16.74
C ARG A 289 -10.55 -10.91 15.90
N ARG A 290 -10.20 -9.63 15.93
CA ARG A 290 -10.84 -8.59 15.11
C ARG A 290 -10.35 -8.66 13.66
N PHE A 291 -9.07 -8.87 13.45
CA PHE A 291 -8.47 -8.94 12.14
C PHE A 291 -8.98 -10.14 11.32
N SER A 292 -9.22 -11.29 11.93
CA SER A 292 -9.77 -12.46 11.24
C SER A 292 -11.18 -12.19 10.71
N ARG A 293 -12.03 -11.49 11.47
CA ARG A 293 -13.36 -11.05 11.01
C ARG A 293 -13.27 -10.04 9.87
N LEU A 294 -12.33 -9.12 9.98
CA LEU A 294 -12.07 -8.13 8.94
C LEU A 294 -11.65 -8.79 7.62
N GLY A 295 -10.80 -9.79 7.68
CA GLY A 295 -10.35 -10.52 6.48
C GLY A 295 -11.51 -11.17 5.73
N GLN A 296 -12.48 -11.77 6.44
CA GLN A 296 -13.70 -12.30 5.81
C GLN A 296 -14.54 -11.17 5.22
N LEU A 297 -14.80 -10.12 5.99
CA LEU A 297 -15.58 -8.97 5.53
C LEU A 297 -14.96 -8.29 4.31
N ASN A 298 -13.63 -8.18 4.26
CA ASN A 298 -12.94 -7.65 3.09
C ASN A 298 -13.16 -8.54 1.85
N ARG A 299 -13.03 -9.85 1.99
CA ARG A 299 -13.32 -10.79 0.88
C ARG A 299 -14.75 -10.62 0.37
N ASP A 300 -15.70 -10.57 1.27
CA ASP A 300 -17.12 -10.43 0.92
C ASP A 300 -17.39 -9.10 0.22
N LEU A 301 -16.79 -8.02 0.69
CA LEU A 301 -16.89 -6.70 0.05
C LEU A 301 -16.28 -6.70 -1.37
N GLN A 302 -15.10 -7.28 -1.55
CA GLN A 302 -14.48 -7.32 -2.88
C GLN A 302 -15.31 -8.16 -3.87
N HIS A 303 -15.90 -9.26 -3.42
CA HIS A 303 -16.84 -10.04 -4.24
C HIS A 303 -18.14 -9.28 -4.52
N PHE A 304 -18.67 -8.54 -3.55
CA PHE A 304 -19.82 -7.66 -3.76
C PHE A 304 -19.50 -6.57 -4.81
N LEU A 305 -18.38 -5.89 -4.70
CA LEU A 305 -17.97 -4.86 -5.67
C LEU A 305 -17.85 -5.43 -7.08
N LEU A 306 -17.27 -6.62 -7.22
CA LEU A 306 -17.18 -7.31 -8.51
C LEU A 306 -18.56 -7.66 -9.07
N ALA A 307 -19.46 -8.18 -8.23
CA ALA A 307 -20.82 -8.53 -8.65
C ALA A 307 -21.62 -7.27 -9.03
N TYR A 308 -21.50 -6.21 -8.25
CA TYR A 308 -22.12 -4.92 -8.51
C TYR A 308 -21.63 -4.29 -9.81
N TYR A 309 -20.32 -4.31 -10.05
CA TYR A 309 -19.73 -3.83 -11.30
C TYR A 309 -20.23 -4.60 -12.52
N ARG A 310 -20.30 -5.95 -12.43
CA ARG A 310 -20.84 -6.79 -13.49
C ARG A 310 -22.30 -6.50 -13.76
N TRP A 311 -23.10 -6.39 -12.72
CA TRP A 311 -24.53 -6.01 -12.83
C TRP A 311 -24.71 -4.65 -13.50
N LYS A 312 -23.87 -3.65 -13.22
CA LYS A 312 -23.92 -2.35 -13.90
C LYS A 312 -23.61 -2.42 -15.38
N LYS A 313 -22.79 -3.39 -15.80
CA LYS A 313 -22.44 -3.61 -17.22
C LYS A 313 -23.42 -4.46 -17.99
N GLU A 314 -24.28 -5.21 -17.33
CA GLU A 314 -25.32 -5.95 -18.02
C GLU A 314 -26.27 -4.98 -18.72
N PRO A 315 -26.61 -5.23 -20.00
CA PRO A 315 -27.58 -4.42 -20.72
C PRO A 315 -28.94 -4.58 -20.04
N VAL A 316 -29.24 -3.64 -19.14
CA VAL A 316 -30.58 -3.58 -18.54
C VAL A 316 -31.56 -3.29 -19.65
N GLN A 317 -32.52 -4.16 -19.86
CA GLN A 317 -33.79 -3.80 -20.45
C GLN A 317 -34.43 -2.74 -19.54
N ARG A 318 -34.02 -1.48 -19.68
CA ARG A 318 -34.66 -0.38 -18.96
C ARG A 318 -36.05 -0.23 -19.54
N PRO A 319 -37.12 -0.32 -18.76
CA PRO A 319 -38.40 0.15 -19.22
C PRO A 319 -38.24 1.61 -19.66
N ALA A 320 -38.80 1.96 -20.80
CA ALA A 320 -38.59 3.22 -21.52
C ALA A 320 -39.03 4.50 -20.77
N SER A 321 -39.22 4.46 -19.47
CA SER A 321 -39.80 5.56 -18.67
C SER A 321 -39.19 5.76 -17.27
N ALA A 322 -37.90 5.49 -17.07
CA ALA A 322 -37.25 5.97 -15.86
C ALA A 322 -36.67 7.37 -16.11
N PRO A 323 -37.07 8.43 -15.38
CA PRO A 323 -36.45 9.72 -15.52
C PRO A 323 -34.97 9.63 -15.16
N SER A 324 -34.12 10.21 -15.99
CA SER A 324 -32.70 10.32 -15.74
C SER A 324 -32.48 11.06 -14.40
N SER A 325 -32.12 10.36 -13.34
CA SER A 325 -31.68 10.99 -12.11
C SER A 325 -30.23 11.49 -12.26
N THR A 326 -30.10 12.51 -13.11
CA THR A 326 -28.89 13.32 -13.17
C THR A 326 -28.96 14.31 -12.03
N SER A 327 -28.24 14.08 -11.04
CA SER A 327 -27.79 14.88 -9.89
C SER A 327 -28.04 14.16 -8.57
N CYS A 328 -27.13 13.32 -8.17
CA CYS A 328 -26.92 13.09 -6.75
C CYS A 328 -26.40 14.40 -6.14
N ARG A 329 -27.32 15.34 -5.86
CA ARG A 329 -27.04 16.38 -4.89
C ARG A 329 -26.88 15.65 -3.55
N TRP A 330 -25.72 15.68 -2.97
CA TRP A 330 -25.53 15.40 -1.57
C TRP A 330 -26.47 16.37 -0.80
N ALA A 331 -27.69 15.92 -0.55
CA ALA A 331 -28.56 16.59 0.40
C ALA A 331 -27.85 16.45 1.74
N ALA A 332 -27.30 17.56 2.21
CA ALA A 332 -26.79 17.66 3.57
C ALA A 332 -27.81 16.99 4.49
N CYS A 333 -27.41 15.97 5.22
CA CYS A 333 -28.18 15.38 6.28
C CYS A 333 -28.60 16.52 7.21
N ARG A 334 -29.83 17.02 7.06
CA ARG A 334 -30.40 17.93 8.03
C ARG A 334 -30.49 17.14 9.33
N ARG A 335 -29.72 17.55 10.31
CA ARG A 335 -29.88 17.07 11.68
C ARG A 335 -31.36 17.18 12.04
N PRO A 336 -31.96 16.13 12.63
CA PRO A 336 -33.29 16.25 13.18
C PRO A 336 -33.28 17.41 14.18
N ARG A 337 -34.18 18.34 14.04
CA ARG A 337 -34.40 19.38 15.06
C ARG A 337 -34.78 18.66 16.36
N ALA A 338 -33.97 18.83 17.39
CA ALA A 338 -34.35 18.43 18.73
C ALA A 338 -35.66 19.14 19.11
N PRO A 339 -36.60 18.47 19.78
CA PRO A 339 -37.82 19.11 20.24
C PRO A 339 -37.47 20.19 21.29
N SER A 340 -38.07 21.33 21.15
CA SER A 340 -37.92 22.48 22.08
C SER A 340 -38.41 22.06 23.46
N THR A 341 -37.50 21.77 24.37
CA THR A 341 -37.83 21.67 25.79
C THR A 341 -37.82 23.05 26.42
N ARG A 342 -38.94 23.42 26.99
CA ARG A 342 -39.13 24.59 27.81
C ARG A 342 -38.11 24.64 28.95
N SER A 343 -37.63 25.85 29.21
CA SER A 343 -36.76 26.21 30.30
C SER A 343 -37.23 25.70 31.67
N ALA A 344 -36.39 24.88 32.31
CA ALA A 344 -36.42 24.68 33.74
C ALA A 344 -35.06 25.15 34.27
N SER A 345 -35.10 26.22 35.06
CA SER A 345 -33.98 26.81 35.77
C SER A 345 -33.45 25.82 36.84
N LEU A 346 -32.19 25.50 36.80
CA LEU A 346 -31.46 24.79 37.86
C LEU A 346 -30.35 25.69 38.43
N PRO A 347 -30.07 25.61 39.73
CA PRO A 347 -29.25 26.61 40.43
C PRO A 347 -27.74 26.39 40.22
N THR A 348 -27.06 27.54 40.09
CA THR A 348 -25.60 27.65 39.98
C THR A 348 -24.91 27.20 41.27
N ARG A 349 -24.11 26.11 41.20
CA ARG A 349 -23.02 25.86 42.16
C ARG A 349 -21.72 26.36 41.56
N ARG A 350 -21.18 27.41 42.17
CA ARG A 350 -19.80 27.87 41.92
C ARG A 350 -18.83 26.85 42.49
N ALA A 351 -18.06 26.19 41.61
CA ALA A 351 -16.82 25.51 42.01
C ALA A 351 -15.66 26.50 41.80
N ARG A 352 -14.94 26.78 42.88
CA ARG A 352 -13.69 27.56 42.88
C ARG A 352 -12.60 26.69 42.31
N CYS A 353 -11.98 27.12 41.23
CA CYS A 353 -10.75 26.52 40.72
C CYS A 353 -9.57 27.30 41.29
N SER A 354 -8.75 26.65 42.11
CA SER A 354 -7.50 27.20 42.65
C SER A 354 -6.40 27.01 41.57
N THR A 355 -5.81 28.14 41.22
CA THR A 355 -4.62 28.20 40.34
C THR A 355 -3.40 27.72 41.11
N GLY A 356 -2.77 26.65 40.65
CA GLY A 356 -1.44 26.24 41.03
C GLY A 356 -0.52 26.27 39.80
N SER A 357 0.31 27.30 39.75
CA SER A 357 1.38 27.47 38.77
C SER A 357 2.58 26.59 39.17
N SER A 358 3.06 25.72 38.29
CA SER A 358 4.46 25.29 38.31
C SER A 358 4.98 25.11 36.90
N SER A 359 5.84 26.03 36.54
CA SER A 359 6.67 26.06 35.34
C SER A 359 7.77 25.00 35.42
N ALA A 360 7.86 24.13 34.45
CA ALA A 360 9.08 23.35 34.21
C ALA A 360 9.40 23.36 32.71
N SER A 361 10.20 24.35 32.34
CA SER A 361 10.86 24.44 31.03
C SER A 361 12.01 23.42 30.97
N ARG A 362 11.90 22.38 30.15
CA ARG A 362 13.06 21.57 29.76
C ARG A 362 13.57 22.08 28.41
N ARG A 363 14.71 22.74 28.47
CA ARG A 363 15.53 23.12 27.30
C ARG A 363 16.24 21.85 26.78
N TRP A 364 16.04 21.54 25.50
CA TRP A 364 16.92 20.64 24.78
C TRP A 364 18.19 21.40 24.39
N ARG A 365 19.33 20.95 24.89
CA ARG A 365 20.66 21.39 24.42
C ARG A 365 21.13 20.39 23.36
N ALA A 366 21.40 20.88 22.17
CA ALA A 366 22.15 20.18 21.15
C ALA A 366 23.63 20.20 21.59
N SER A 367 24.25 19.04 21.71
CA SER A 367 25.71 18.90 21.83
C SER A 367 26.29 18.57 20.47
N SER A 368 26.93 19.55 19.88
CA SER A 368 27.90 19.38 18.79
C SER A 368 29.24 18.97 19.42
N SER A 369 29.86 17.93 18.93
CA SER A 369 31.28 17.67 19.08
C SER A 369 31.90 17.26 17.75
N PRO A 370 33.07 17.83 17.37
CA PRO A 370 33.76 17.51 16.15
C PRO A 370 34.78 16.39 16.36
N THR A 371 34.92 15.56 15.41
CA THR A 371 36.13 15.04 14.69
C THR A 371 35.74 13.94 13.75
#